data_eeb6fe7ef32334f29b8911d42b24558b
#
_entry.id   eeb6fe7ef32334f29b8911d42b24558b
#
_cell.length_a   1.000
_cell.length_b   1.000
_cell.length_c   1.000
_cell.angle_alpha   90.00
_cell.angle_beta   90.00
_cell.angle_gamma   90.00
#
_symmetry.space_group_name_H-M   'P 1'
#
loop_
_entity.id
_entity.type
_entity.pdbx_description
1 polymer ?
#
loop_
_entity_poly.entity_id
_entity_poly.type
_entity_poly.pdbx_seq_one_letter_code
_entity_poly.pdbx_strand_id
1 'polypeptide(L)'
;MVAWGQAGPTGGFGAGPAGAASPYGGAFLGGSGPAPLPPAQAGDGRLVQAELSAPAPGSLPGASLVETLNRALERAIGQTGAKPQTNALIAPAAAPAPSPVVVELFTSQGCSACPPADAALAKVAARPDVLALSLHVDYWDYLGWEDPFAQPAFTARQKAYARAAGLRTLYTPQVIVAGTQSLVSPADPELDAAIATAAAVPPVVAMTVSRGAEPGQFAIDLSAPRPLKQKSVVQIVRYVPQARVEILRGENAGQVLDFANVVTAWHAVADWDGKTPVRLNAKIEGEDPAVVIVQTALPGKTVPLPGAILAAGWLR
;
A
#
# COMPACT_ATOMS: atom_id res chain seq x y z
N MET A 1 -39.77 -38.00 -31.50
CA MET A 1 -40.22 -38.03 -32.92
C MET A 1 -39.67 -36.83 -33.61
N VAL A 2 -38.90 -37.09 -34.69
CA VAL A 2 -38.53 -36.24 -35.86
C VAL A 2 -37.55 -35.11 -35.55
N ALA A 3 -36.28 -35.17 -35.81
CA ALA A 3 -35.41 -35.53 -36.96
C ALA A 3 -35.14 -34.36 -37.92
N TRP A 4 -33.81 -34.03 -38.01
CA TRP A 4 -32.97 -33.80 -39.17
C TRP A 4 -33.07 -32.49 -39.97
N GLY A 5 -31.89 -31.92 -40.25
CA GLY A 5 -31.60 -31.02 -41.36
C GLY A 5 -30.18 -30.48 -41.35
N GLN A 6 -29.26 -31.25 -41.90
CA GLN A 6 -27.90 -30.77 -42.30
C GLN A 6 -27.95 -30.10 -43.68
N ALA A 7 -27.08 -29.10 -43.93
CA ALA A 7 -26.43 -28.87 -45.21
C ALA A 7 -25.34 -27.78 -45.09
N GLY A 8 -24.03 -28.12 -45.37
CA GLY A 8 -23.06 -27.18 -45.89
C GLY A 8 -23.12 -27.10 -47.41
N PRO A 9 -22.34 -26.28 -48.09
CA PRO A 9 -21.00 -26.59 -48.53
C PRO A 9 -20.02 -25.37 -48.65
N THR A 10 -18.74 -25.64 -48.44
CA THR A 10 -17.56 -25.61 -49.36
C THR A 10 -17.35 -24.43 -50.31
N GLY A 11 -16.11 -23.90 -50.30
CA GLY A 11 -15.39 -23.15 -51.33
C GLY A 11 -14.98 -21.76 -50.87
N GLY A 12 -13.78 -21.23 -51.06
CA GLY A 12 -12.67 -21.66 -51.93
C GLY A 12 -11.50 -20.70 -51.72
N PHE A 13 -10.34 -21.19 -51.99
CA PHE A 13 -9.04 -20.51 -51.95
C PHE A 13 -8.96 -19.31 -52.91
N GLY A 14 -8.23 -18.24 -52.48
CA GLY A 14 -7.79 -17.18 -53.37
C GLY A 14 -6.49 -16.56 -52.86
N ALA A 15 -5.38 -16.90 -53.48
CA ALA A 15 -4.06 -16.37 -53.18
C ALA A 15 -3.71 -15.17 -54.08
N GLY A 16 -2.99 -14.19 -53.44
CA GLY A 16 -2.04 -13.25 -54.02
C GLY A 16 -2.58 -11.99 -54.72
N PRO A 17 -1.74 -10.97 -54.95
CA PRO A 17 -0.27 -11.00 -55.01
C PRO A 17 0.46 -9.89 -54.22
N ALA A 18 1.78 -10.04 -54.20
CA ALA A 18 2.80 -9.17 -53.66
C ALA A 18 2.97 -7.82 -54.38
N GLY A 19 3.53 -6.84 -53.65
CA GLY A 19 4.41 -5.83 -54.21
C GLY A 19 3.88 -4.42 -54.30
N ALA A 20 4.38 -3.52 -53.39
CA ALA A 20 4.78 -2.17 -53.83
C ALA A 20 5.73 -1.57 -52.77
N ALA A 21 6.95 -1.32 -53.24
CA ALA A 21 8.01 -0.61 -52.52
C ALA A 21 7.64 0.85 -52.28
N SER A 22 8.00 1.36 -51.14
CA SER A 22 7.93 2.79 -50.79
C SER A 22 9.23 3.49 -51.20
N PRO A 23 9.17 4.63 -51.87
CA PRO A 23 10.31 5.49 -52.06
C PRO A 23 10.12 6.79 -51.24
N TYR A 24 10.80 6.95 -50.12
CA TYR A 24 11.19 8.28 -49.63
C TYR A 24 12.50 8.15 -48.84
N GLY A 25 13.60 8.30 -49.56
CA GLY A 25 14.84 8.81 -49.02
C GLY A 25 14.73 10.30 -48.85
N GLY A 26 14.98 10.81 -47.65
CA GLY A 26 15.02 12.21 -47.32
C GLY A 26 16.09 12.48 -46.29
N ALA A 27 17.03 13.33 -46.65
CA ALA A 27 18.31 13.67 -46.02
C ALA A 27 18.21 14.11 -44.59
N PHE A 28 19.15 13.62 -43.76
CA PHE A 28 19.53 14.17 -42.46
C PHE A 28 20.03 15.62 -42.62
N LEU A 29 19.31 16.56 -42.02
CA LEU A 29 19.85 17.86 -41.62
C LEU A 29 19.85 17.92 -40.09
N GLY A 30 21.03 18.13 -39.52
CA GLY A 30 21.26 18.24 -38.09
C GLY A 30 20.48 19.42 -37.49
N GLY A 31 19.66 19.11 -36.51
CA GLY A 31 19.04 20.05 -35.59
C GLY A 31 19.51 19.75 -34.17
N SER A 32 20.23 20.70 -33.58
CA SER A 32 20.65 20.65 -32.19
C SER A 32 19.42 20.59 -31.30
N GLY A 33 19.20 19.44 -30.68
CA GLY A 33 18.15 19.26 -29.68
C GLY A 33 18.47 20.08 -28.42
N PRO A 34 17.44 20.58 -27.71
CA PRO A 34 17.64 21.30 -26.45
C PRO A 34 18.25 20.37 -25.40
N ALA A 35 19.15 20.95 -24.60
CA ALA A 35 19.82 20.26 -23.50
C ALA A 35 18.79 19.67 -22.52
N PRO A 36 19.10 18.51 -21.91
CA PRO A 36 18.23 17.94 -20.89
C PRO A 36 18.14 18.87 -19.68
N LEU A 37 16.91 19.11 -19.23
CA LEU A 37 16.63 19.83 -18.01
C LEU A 37 17.21 19.05 -16.81
N PRO A 38 17.77 19.73 -15.82
CA PRO A 38 18.24 19.07 -14.60
C PRO A 38 17.09 18.38 -13.89
N PRO A 39 17.35 17.26 -13.19
CA PRO A 39 16.31 16.57 -12.44
C PRO A 39 15.72 17.51 -11.39
N ALA A 40 14.40 17.46 -11.24
CA ALA A 40 13.68 18.20 -10.22
C ALA A 40 14.32 17.91 -8.86
N GLN A 41 14.81 18.94 -8.20
CA GLN A 41 15.33 18.84 -6.84
C GLN A 41 14.12 18.53 -5.94
N ALA A 42 14.03 17.28 -5.49
CA ALA A 42 13.23 16.92 -4.33
C ALA A 42 13.77 17.75 -3.15
N GLY A 43 12.88 18.46 -2.47
CA GLY A 43 13.24 19.28 -1.33
C GLY A 43 14.05 18.47 -0.31
N ASP A 44 15.04 19.11 0.30
CA ASP A 44 15.96 18.58 1.31
C ASP A 44 15.21 18.09 2.57
N GLY A 45 14.51 16.98 2.43
CA GLY A 45 14.12 16.13 3.54
C GLY A 45 15.35 15.38 4.02
N ARG A 46 16.13 15.98 4.90
CA ARG A 46 17.28 15.36 5.55
C ARG A 46 16.78 14.15 6.33
N LEU A 47 16.78 12.98 5.65
CA LEU A 47 16.71 11.71 6.32
C LEU A 47 17.94 11.60 7.21
N VAL A 48 17.74 11.59 8.53
CA VAL A 48 18.76 11.11 9.44
C VAL A 48 18.90 9.63 9.13
N GLN A 49 19.88 9.29 8.29
CA GLN A 49 20.33 7.92 8.08
C GLN A 49 20.88 7.43 9.42
N ALA A 50 20.09 6.60 10.12
CA ALA A 50 20.67 5.68 11.04
C ALA A 50 21.46 4.68 10.19
N GLU A 51 22.78 4.80 10.16
CA GLU A 51 23.67 3.82 9.55
C GLU A 51 23.44 2.47 10.24
N LEU A 52 22.69 1.60 9.57
CA LEU A 52 22.64 0.18 9.87
C LEU A 52 23.91 -0.45 9.30
N SER A 53 25.00 -0.38 10.05
CA SER A 53 26.11 -1.30 9.85
C SER A 53 25.61 -2.71 10.09
N ALA A 54 25.53 -3.51 9.04
CA ALA A 54 25.18 -4.92 9.13
C ALA A 54 26.23 -5.64 9.98
N PRO A 55 25.86 -6.34 11.06
CA PRO A 55 26.75 -7.27 11.71
C PRO A 55 26.92 -8.52 10.84
N ALA A 56 28.17 -9.02 10.78
CA ALA A 56 28.54 -10.26 10.14
C ALA A 56 27.68 -11.45 10.61
N PRO A 57 27.52 -12.52 9.80
CA PRO A 57 26.66 -13.65 10.13
C PRO A 57 27.28 -14.49 11.26
N GLY A 58 26.79 -14.26 12.45
CA GLY A 58 27.10 -15.05 13.65
C GLY A 58 25.83 -15.18 14.47
N SER A 59 25.44 -16.43 14.69
CA SER A 59 24.31 -16.93 15.44
C SER A 59 23.96 -16.12 16.68
N LEU A 60 22.74 -15.55 16.75
CA LEU A 60 22.15 -15.07 18.00
C LEU A 60 20.78 -15.71 18.22
N PRO A 61 20.46 -16.14 19.46
CA PRO A 61 19.20 -16.79 19.77
C PRO A 61 18.03 -15.79 19.77
N GLY A 62 17.02 -16.10 19.02
CA GLY A 62 15.58 -15.85 19.16
C GLY A 62 15.07 -14.55 19.79
N ALA A 63 15.65 -13.38 19.50
CA ALA A 63 14.98 -12.12 19.82
C ALA A 63 14.09 -11.71 18.64
N SER A 64 12.80 -11.43 18.91
CA SER A 64 11.83 -10.95 17.93
C SER A 64 12.34 -9.68 17.26
N LEU A 65 12.08 -9.52 15.95
CA LEU A 65 12.42 -8.31 15.20
C LEU A 65 11.83 -7.05 15.87
N VAL A 66 10.69 -7.20 16.54
CA VAL A 66 10.01 -6.17 17.34
C VAL A 66 10.84 -5.76 18.57
N GLU A 67 11.49 -6.72 19.26
CA GLU A 67 12.38 -6.38 20.39
C GLU A 67 13.63 -5.63 19.94
N THR A 68 14.15 -5.95 18.77
CA THR A 68 15.31 -5.24 18.22
C THR A 68 14.94 -3.82 17.78
N LEU A 69 13.77 -3.63 17.18
CA LEU A 69 13.23 -2.32 16.80
C LEU A 69 12.85 -1.48 18.03
N ASN A 70 12.22 -2.08 19.04
CA ASN A 70 11.90 -1.39 20.30
C ASN A 70 13.16 -0.94 21.03
N ARG A 71 14.21 -1.77 21.05
CA ARG A 71 15.50 -1.43 21.67
C ARG A 71 16.24 -0.31 20.93
N ALA A 72 16.08 -0.22 19.61
CA ALA A 72 16.59 0.89 18.81
C ALA A 72 15.79 2.17 19.06
N LEU A 73 14.48 2.07 19.18
CA LEU A 73 13.58 3.19 19.49
C LEU A 73 13.82 3.73 20.93
N GLU A 74 14.00 2.85 21.92
CA GLU A 74 14.32 3.23 23.29
C GLU A 74 15.68 3.94 23.43
N ARG A 75 16.66 3.61 22.57
CA ARG A 75 17.94 4.34 22.52
C ARG A 75 17.83 5.70 21.85
N ALA A 76 16.89 5.88 20.94
CA ALA A 76 16.65 7.16 20.26
C ALA A 76 15.83 8.14 21.11
N ILE A 77 14.99 7.63 22.03
CA ILE A 77 14.17 8.43 22.96
C ILE A 77 14.96 8.58 24.27
N GLY A 78 16.06 9.29 24.24
CA GLY A 78 16.96 9.55 25.37
C GLY A 78 16.28 9.53 26.75
N GLN A 79 16.90 8.81 27.68
CA GLN A 79 16.60 8.65 29.08
C GLN A 79 16.04 9.93 29.75
N THR A 80 14.74 10.05 29.85
CA THR A 80 14.07 10.85 30.84
C THR A 80 13.30 9.89 31.74
N GLY A 81 13.81 9.75 32.98
CA GLY A 81 13.25 8.85 33.96
C GLY A 81 11.89 9.32 34.46
N ALA A 82 10.86 8.97 33.73
CA ALA A 82 9.46 9.03 34.16
C ALA A 82 8.98 7.60 34.41
N LYS A 83 8.76 7.30 35.70
CA LYS A 83 8.06 6.09 36.12
C LYS A 83 6.69 6.03 35.46
N PRO A 84 6.22 4.86 35.00
CA PRO A 84 4.87 4.72 34.48
C PRO A 84 3.88 5.09 35.59
N GLN A 85 3.15 6.17 35.43
CA GLN A 85 2.00 6.51 36.28
C GLN A 85 0.82 5.63 35.85
N THR A 86 0.66 4.50 36.49
CA THR A 86 -0.62 3.79 36.56
C THR A 86 -1.53 4.54 37.49
N ASN A 87 -2.52 5.21 36.93
CA ASN A 87 -3.86 5.53 37.42
C ASN A 87 -4.36 6.87 36.85
N ALA A 88 -4.82 6.84 35.62
CA ALA A 88 -5.89 7.73 35.21
C ALA A 88 -7.13 6.84 35.04
N LEU A 89 -8.15 7.05 35.84
CA LEU A 89 -9.48 6.52 35.62
C LEU A 89 -9.88 6.89 34.20
N ILE A 90 -9.89 5.88 33.29
CA ILE A 90 -10.32 6.07 31.91
C ILE A 90 -11.81 6.39 32.02
N ALA A 91 -12.18 7.65 31.77
CA ALA A 91 -13.57 8.02 31.57
C ALA A 91 -14.17 7.10 30.49
N PRO A 92 -15.45 6.71 30.56
CA PRO A 92 -16.07 5.88 29.55
C PRO A 92 -15.85 6.55 28.21
N ALA A 93 -15.10 5.87 27.34
CA ALA A 93 -14.72 6.39 26.04
C ALA A 93 -16.00 6.73 25.26
N ALA A 94 -16.05 7.92 24.69
CA ALA A 94 -17.04 8.26 23.68
C ALA A 94 -17.06 7.13 22.64
N ALA A 95 -18.25 6.81 22.09
CA ALA A 95 -18.39 5.78 21.07
C ALA A 95 -17.29 5.97 20.01
N PRO A 96 -16.52 4.92 19.66
CA PRO A 96 -15.41 5.06 18.75
C PRO A 96 -15.90 5.65 17.42
N ALA A 97 -15.18 6.64 16.91
CA ALA A 97 -15.45 7.16 15.58
C ALA A 97 -15.38 5.99 14.57
N PRO A 98 -16.27 5.95 13.58
CA PRO A 98 -16.24 4.88 12.58
C PRO A 98 -14.86 4.84 11.91
N SER A 99 -14.26 3.66 11.92
CA SER A 99 -12.98 3.42 11.23
C SER A 99 -13.21 3.45 9.71
N PRO A 100 -12.39 4.16 8.93
CA PRO A 100 -12.50 4.11 7.49
C PRO A 100 -12.17 2.71 6.97
N VAL A 101 -12.79 2.33 5.86
CA VAL A 101 -12.43 1.10 5.13
C VAL A 101 -11.10 1.32 4.44
N VAL A 102 -10.11 0.48 4.71
CA VAL A 102 -8.81 0.56 4.05
C VAL A 102 -8.88 -0.18 2.72
N VAL A 103 -8.44 0.50 1.67
CA VAL A 103 -8.31 -0.02 0.31
C VAL A 103 -6.85 0.09 -0.11
N GLU A 104 -6.19 -1.02 -0.37
CA GLU A 104 -4.80 -1.09 -0.83
C GLU A 104 -4.79 -1.47 -2.31
N LEU A 105 -4.20 -0.64 -3.15
CA LEU A 105 -3.97 -0.95 -4.57
C LEU A 105 -2.49 -1.25 -4.79
N PHE A 106 -2.18 -2.46 -5.23
CA PHE A 106 -0.87 -2.81 -5.76
C PHE A 106 -0.83 -2.48 -7.24
N THR A 107 0.02 -1.53 -7.63
CA THR A 107 0.12 -0.93 -8.96
C THR A 107 1.58 -0.74 -9.36
N SER A 108 1.84 -0.30 -10.59
CA SER A 108 3.14 0.16 -11.06
C SER A 108 2.97 1.07 -12.28
N GLN A 109 3.84 2.06 -12.41
CA GLN A 109 3.92 2.90 -13.60
C GLN A 109 4.27 2.12 -14.88
N GLY A 110 4.96 0.97 -14.74
CA GLY A 110 5.29 0.07 -15.85
C GLY A 110 4.17 -0.86 -16.29
N CYS A 111 3.04 -0.90 -15.58
CA CYS A 111 1.92 -1.81 -15.84
C CYS A 111 0.86 -1.14 -16.73
N SER A 112 0.69 -1.56 -17.98
CA SER A 112 -0.27 -0.98 -18.93
C SER A 112 -1.75 -1.20 -18.56
N ALA A 113 -2.05 -2.21 -17.74
CA ALA A 113 -3.39 -2.47 -17.23
C ALA A 113 -3.75 -1.68 -15.94
N CYS A 114 -2.77 -0.97 -15.34
CA CYS A 114 -2.94 -0.32 -14.04
C CYS A 114 -3.68 1.03 -14.06
N PRO A 115 -3.54 1.91 -15.06
CA PRO A 115 -4.10 3.25 -15.01
C PRO A 115 -5.61 3.33 -14.73
N PRO A 116 -6.47 2.43 -15.23
CA PRO A 116 -7.89 2.44 -14.85
C PRO A 116 -8.12 2.18 -13.36
N ALA A 117 -7.33 1.30 -12.73
CA ALA A 117 -7.44 1.00 -11.30
C ALA A 117 -6.90 2.16 -10.44
N ASP A 118 -5.83 2.83 -10.88
CA ASP A 118 -5.32 4.04 -10.23
C ASP A 118 -6.38 5.16 -10.25
N ALA A 119 -7.07 5.34 -11.37
CA ALA A 119 -8.18 6.29 -11.48
C ALA A 119 -9.37 5.91 -10.58
N ALA A 120 -9.71 4.63 -10.47
CA ALA A 120 -10.76 4.16 -9.56
C ALA A 120 -10.36 4.40 -8.09
N LEU A 121 -9.10 4.12 -7.73
CA LEU A 121 -8.58 4.42 -6.39
C LEU A 121 -8.68 5.90 -6.06
N ALA A 122 -8.32 6.79 -7.00
CA ALA A 122 -8.39 8.24 -6.81
C ALA A 122 -9.82 8.71 -6.51
N LYS A 123 -10.85 8.12 -7.13
CA LYS A 123 -12.26 8.44 -6.86
C LYS A 123 -12.64 8.07 -5.42
N VAL A 124 -12.27 6.86 -4.96
CA VAL A 124 -12.62 6.42 -3.60
C VAL A 124 -11.74 7.09 -2.55
N ALA A 125 -10.54 7.55 -2.87
CA ALA A 125 -9.67 8.31 -1.99
C ALA A 125 -10.26 9.67 -1.56
N ALA A 126 -11.18 10.23 -2.35
CA ALA A 126 -11.90 11.46 -2.01
C ALA A 126 -13.00 11.24 -0.95
N ARG A 127 -13.34 10.01 -0.60
CA ARG A 127 -14.40 9.66 0.34
C ARG A 127 -13.89 9.72 1.78
N PRO A 128 -14.65 10.32 2.72
CA PRO A 128 -14.23 10.42 4.11
C PRO A 128 -14.30 9.08 4.88
N ASP A 129 -15.05 8.12 4.36
CA ASP A 129 -15.23 6.77 4.92
C ASP A 129 -14.22 5.74 4.38
N VAL A 130 -13.31 6.15 3.48
CA VAL A 130 -12.30 5.29 2.84
C VAL A 130 -10.90 5.81 3.09
N LEU A 131 -10.00 4.92 3.45
CA LEU A 131 -8.56 5.13 3.46
C LEU A 131 -7.96 4.36 2.28
N ALA A 132 -7.86 5.01 1.14
CA ALA A 132 -7.24 4.44 -0.05
C ALA A 132 -5.72 4.66 -0.03
N LEU A 133 -4.95 3.62 -0.38
CA LEU A 133 -3.48 3.63 -0.37
C LEU A 133 -2.97 2.98 -1.66
N SER A 134 -2.08 3.67 -2.39
CA SER A 134 -1.41 3.17 -3.58
C SER A 134 -0.02 2.64 -3.21
N LEU A 135 0.24 1.36 -3.48
CA LEU A 135 1.50 0.67 -3.19
C LEU A 135 2.15 0.26 -4.51
N HIS A 136 3.23 0.93 -4.86
CA HIS A 136 3.94 0.67 -6.10
C HIS A 136 4.91 -0.51 -5.95
N VAL A 137 4.77 -1.51 -6.83
CA VAL A 137 5.59 -2.73 -6.83
C VAL A 137 6.73 -2.62 -7.84
N ASP A 138 7.87 -3.22 -7.50
CA ASP A 138 9.14 -3.09 -8.25
C ASP A 138 9.36 -4.14 -9.35
N TYR A 139 8.48 -5.13 -9.46
CA TYR A 139 8.71 -6.23 -10.41
C TYR A 139 8.31 -5.93 -11.87
N TRP A 140 7.97 -4.67 -12.18
CA TRP A 140 7.76 -4.17 -13.54
C TRP A 140 8.93 -3.32 -14.07
N ASP A 141 9.87 -2.92 -13.20
CA ASP A 141 10.95 -1.97 -13.53
C ASP A 141 11.89 -2.46 -14.65
N TYR A 142 12.00 -3.80 -14.82
CA TYR A 142 12.80 -4.40 -15.87
C TYR A 142 12.28 -4.15 -17.30
N LEU A 143 11.06 -3.64 -17.48
CA LEU A 143 10.45 -3.34 -18.77
C LEU A 143 10.88 -1.98 -19.37
N GLY A 144 11.92 -1.36 -18.84
CA GLY A 144 12.52 -0.15 -19.38
C GLY A 144 12.02 1.17 -18.81
N TRP A 145 11.19 1.11 -17.77
CA TRP A 145 10.80 2.25 -16.94
C TRP A 145 10.88 1.85 -15.47
N GLU A 146 11.78 2.48 -14.73
CA GLU A 146 11.89 2.30 -13.28
C GLU A 146 10.86 3.23 -12.61
N ASP A 147 9.99 2.65 -11.79
CA ASP A 147 8.95 3.39 -11.06
C ASP A 147 9.56 3.99 -9.79
N PRO A 148 9.71 5.33 -9.68
CA PRO A 148 10.37 5.96 -8.52
C PRO A 148 9.59 5.80 -7.22
N PHE A 149 8.34 5.33 -7.26
CA PHE A 149 7.53 5.05 -6.07
C PHE A 149 7.60 3.58 -5.66
N ALA A 150 8.14 2.71 -6.52
CA ALA A 150 8.20 1.28 -6.25
C ALA A 150 9.15 0.96 -5.10
N GLN A 151 8.71 0.02 -4.26
CA GLN A 151 9.52 -0.46 -3.14
C GLN A 151 9.44 -1.99 -3.03
N PRO A 152 10.58 -2.68 -2.84
CA PRO A 152 10.60 -4.13 -2.59
C PRO A 152 9.72 -4.54 -1.40
N ALA A 153 9.54 -3.63 -0.42
CA ALA A 153 8.68 -3.85 0.74
C ALA A 153 7.20 -4.01 0.34
N PHE A 154 6.73 -3.29 -0.68
CA PHE A 154 5.34 -3.39 -1.15
C PHE A 154 5.12 -4.67 -1.95
N THR A 155 6.09 -5.07 -2.77
CA THR A 155 6.09 -6.40 -3.42
C THR A 155 6.10 -7.52 -2.37
N ALA A 156 6.87 -7.38 -1.28
CA ALA A 156 6.88 -8.35 -0.19
C ALA A 156 5.51 -8.41 0.54
N ARG A 157 4.84 -7.26 0.74
CA ARG A 157 3.50 -7.18 1.31
C ARG A 157 2.47 -7.85 0.42
N GLN A 158 2.51 -7.62 -0.90
CA GLN A 158 1.66 -8.30 -1.87
C GLN A 158 1.87 -9.82 -1.85
N LYS A 159 3.14 -10.27 -1.83
CA LYS A 159 3.49 -11.69 -1.67
C LYS A 159 2.93 -12.30 -0.39
N ALA A 160 2.90 -11.52 0.69
CA ALA A 160 2.34 -11.98 1.96
C ALA A 160 0.81 -12.15 1.87
N TYR A 161 0.09 -11.24 1.21
CA TYR A 161 -1.34 -11.40 0.92
C TYR A 161 -1.61 -12.62 0.03
N ALA A 162 -0.84 -12.81 -1.04
CA ALA A 162 -0.96 -13.98 -1.91
C ALA A 162 -0.79 -15.28 -1.09
N ARG A 163 0.22 -15.35 -0.22
CA ARG A 163 0.42 -16.51 0.67
C ARG A 163 -0.73 -16.72 1.65
N ALA A 164 -1.26 -15.63 2.23
CA ALA A 164 -2.43 -15.72 3.13
C ALA A 164 -3.65 -16.29 2.42
N ALA A 165 -3.82 -15.97 1.14
CA ALA A 165 -4.89 -16.48 0.28
C ALA A 165 -4.57 -17.86 -0.36
N GLY A 166 -3.39 -18.44 -0.11
CA GLY A 166 -2.98 -19.71 -0.73
C GLY A 166 -2.61 -19.58 -2.22
N LEU A 167 -2.41 -18.36 -2.72
CA LEU A 167 -2.06 -18.09 -4.11
C LEU A 167 -0.53 -18.14 -4.32
N ARG A 168 -0.11 -18.45 -5.54
CA ARG A 168 1.30 -18.53 -5.93
C ARG A 168 1.72 -17.44 -6.94
N THR A 169 0.76 -16.77 -7.54
CA THR A 169 0.97 -15.75 -8.56
C THR A 169 0.73 -14.36 -8.00
N LEU A 170 1.50 -13.39 -8.49
CA LEU A 170 1.26 -11.96 -8.30
C LEU A 170 0.77 -11.37 -9.61
N TYR A 171 -0.01 -10.32 -9.51
CA TYR A 171 -0.51 -9.57 -10.66
C TYR A 171 -0.79 -8.12 -10.26
N THR A 172 -0.77 -7.23 -11.21
CA THR A 172 -1.25 -5.85 -11.09
C THR A 172 -2.21 -5.54 -12.24
N PRO A 173 -3.19 -4.66 -11.99
CA PRO A 173 -3.52 -4.08 -10.69
C PRO A 173 -4.22 -5.10 -9.78
N GLN A 174 -3.92 -5.06 -8.48
CA GLN A 174 -4.60 -5.84 -7.46
C GLN A 174 -5.12 -4.91 -6.37
N VAL A 175 -6.40 -4.97 -6.07
CA VAL A 175 -7.01 -4.22 -4.95
C VAL A 175 -7.28 -5.17 -3.79
N ILE A 176 -6.89 -4.77 -2.58
CA ILE A 176 -7.23 -5.47 -1.34
C ILE A 176 -8.12 -4.54 -0.50
N VAL A 177 -9.35 -4.97 -0.21
CA VAL A 177 -10.29 -4.24 0.63
C VAL A 177 -10.30 -4.84 2.03
N ALA A 178 -10.16 -3.99 3.04
CA ALA A 178 -10.15 -4.33 4.47
C ALA A 178 -9.18 -5.47 4.85
N GLY A 179 -8.11 -5.68 4.05
CA GLY A 179 -7.10 -6.69 4.29
C GLY A 179 -7.53 -8.13 3.97
N THR A 180 -8.72 -8.36 3.42
CA THR A 180 -9.26 -9.72 3.22
C THR A 180 -9.83 -9.97 1.84
N GLN A 181 -10.49 -9.02 1.23
CA GLN A 181 -11.10 -9.19 -0.09
C GLN A 181 -10.14 -8.72 -1.18
N SER A 182 -9.77 -9.62 -2.10
CA SER A 182 -8.92 -9.32 -3.25
C SER A 182 -9.76 -9.18 -4.52
N LEU A 183 -9.57 -8.09 -5.25
CA LEU A 183 -10.20 -7.81 -6.52
C LEU A 183 -9.14 -7.64 -7.61
N VAL A 184 -9.45 -8.10 -8.82
CA VAL A 184 -8.58 -7.99 -10.00
C VAL A 184 -9.13 -6.86 -10.88
N SER A 185 -8.41 -5.74 -10.99
CA SER A 185 -8.82 -4.62 -11.85
C SER A 185 -10.33 -4.29 -11.75
N PRO A 186 -10.85 -4.03 -10.53
CA PRO A 186 -12.29 -3.90 -10.35
C PRO A 186 -12.84 -2.70 -11.10
N ALA A 187 -14.03 -2.87 -11.71
CA ALA A 187 -14.84 -1.73 -12.13
C ALA A 187 -15.37 -0.96 -10.89
N ASP A 188 -15.65 0.33 -11.04
CA ASP A 188 -16.13 1.18 -9.95
C ASP A 188 -17.27 0.55 -9.10
N PRO A 189 -18.34 -0.04 -9.70
CA PRO A 189 -19.42 -0.66 -8.92
C PRO A 189 -18.99 -1.86 -8.08
N GLU A 190 -18.00 -2.64 -8.57
CA GLU A 190 -17.47 -3.80 -7.83
C GLU A 190 -16.65 -3.35 -6.62
N LEU A 191 -15.82 -2.33 -6.81
CA LEU A 191 -15.05 -1.72 -5.72
C LEU A 191 -15.98 -1.10 -4.66
N ASP A 192 -16.99 -0.35 -5.08
CA ASP A 192 -17.99 0.25 -4.18
C ASP A 192 -18.75 -0.80 -3.39
N ALA A 193 -19.17 -1.91 -4.01
CA ALA A 193 -19.84 -3.02 -3.33
C ALA A 193 -18.94 -3.69 -2.29
N ALA A 194 -17.65 -3.88 -2.60
CA ALA A 194 -16.67 -4.43 -1.67
C ALA A 194 -16.44 -3.51 -0.47
N ILE A 195 -16.32 -2.20 -0.70
CA ILE A 195 -16.19 -1.19 0.36
C ILE A 195 -17.45 -1.18 1.25
N ALA A 196 -18.65 -1.18 0.66
CA ALA A 196 -19.90 -1.21 1.40
C ALA A 196 -20.03 -2.47 2.26
N THR A 197 -19.62 -3.62 1.72
CA THR A 197 -19.59 -4.90 2.44
C THR A 197 -18.65 -4.84 3.64
N ALA A 198 -17.44 -4.28 3.45
CA ALA A 198 -16.47 -4.12 4.53
C ALA A 198 -16.95 -3.13 5.60
N ALA A 199 -17.59 -2.02 5.21
CA ALA A 199 -18.14 -1.01 6.12
C ALA A 199 -19.29 -1.56 6.99
N ALA A 200 -20.03 -2.56 6.50
CA ALA A 200 -21.10 -3.19 7.24
C ALA A 200 -20.63 -4.13 8.36
N VAL A 201 -19.33 -4.48 8.41
CA VAL A 201 -18.77 -5.34 9.45
C VAL A 201 -18.63 -4.55 10.75
N PRO A 202 -19.24 -4.99 11.87
CA PRO A 202 -19.10 -4.29 13.14
C PRO A 202 -17.64 -4.23 13.59
N PRO A 203 -17.16 -3.07 14.09
CA PRO A 203 -15.79 -2.91 14.55
C PRO A 203 -15.53 -3.79 15.79
N VAL A 204 -14.41 -4.50 15.78
CA VAL A 204 -13.94 -5.31 16.93
C VAL A 204 -12.86 -4.62 17.73
N VAL A 205 -12.34 -3.50 17.24
CA VAL A 205 -11.34 -2.64 17.88
C VAL A 205 -11.88 -1.22 17.93
N ALA A 206 -11.88 -0.63 19.11
CA ALA A 206 -12.08 0.80 19.30
C ALA A 206 -10.72 1.48 19.25
N MET A 207 -10.59 2.49 18.41
CA MET A 207 -9.39 3.29 18.26
C MET A 207 -9.72 4.78 18.37
N THR A 208 -8.93 5.49 19.16
CA THR A 208 -8.97 6.95 19.24
C THR A 208 -7.57 7.49 18.98
N VAL A 209 -7.51 8.48 18.11
CA VAL A 209 -6.27 9.23 17.85
C VAL A 209 -6.44 10.63 18.41
N SER A 210 -5.48 11.08 19.21
CA SER A 210 -5.44 12.44 19.73
C SER A 210 -4.06 13.06 19.49
N ARG A 211 -4.03 14.39 19.31
CA ARG A 211 -2.74 15.12 19.19
C ARG A 211 -2.08 15.18 20.57
N GLY A 212 -0.75 15.00 20.57
CA GLY A 212 0.09 15.25 21.74
C GLY A 212 0.34 16.75 21.99
N ALA A 213 1.16 17.03 22.99
CA ALA A 213 1.52 18.41 23.35
C ALA A 213 2.43 19.07 22.31
N GLU A 214 3.31 18.30 21.69
CA GLU A 214 4.27 18.77 20.71
C GLU A 214 3.76 18.57 19.27
N PRO A 215 4.12 19.40 18.32
CA PRO A 215 3.81 19.20 16.90
C PRO A 215 4.28 17.82 16.42
N GLY A 216 3.44 17.15 15.66
CA GLY A 216 3.71 15.81 15.14
C GLY A 216 3.57 14.68 16.15
N GLN A 217 3.31 14.95 17.42
CA GLN A 217 3.02 13.93 18.42
C GLN A 217 1.55 13.52 18.39
N PHE A 218 1.32 12.21 18.50
CA PHE A 218 -0.01 11.61 18.54
C PHE A 218 -0.06 10.54 19.64
N ALA A 219 -1.17 10.47 20.35
CA ALA A 219 -1.53 9.34 21.19
C ALA A 219 -2.60 8.51 20.49
N ILE A 220 -2.37 7.20 20.44
CA ILE A 220 -3.25 6.20 19.82
C ILE A 220 -3.72 5.29 20.94
N ASP A 221 -5.00 5.40 21.30
CA ASP A 221 -5.63 4.53 22.29
C ASP A 221 -6.36 3.40 21.58
N LEU A 222 -6.04 2.17 21.96
CA LEU A 222 -6.68 0.96 21.42
C LEU A 222 -7.36 0.21 22.55
N SER A 223 -8.57 -0.26 22.29
CA SER A 223 -9.28 -1.18 23.17
C SER A 223 -10.14 -2.16 22.37
N ALA A 224 -10.40 -3.32 22.93
CA ALA A 224 -11.30 -4.30 22.36
C ALA A 224 -12.27 -4.79 23.43
N PRO A 225 -13.58 -4.97 23.12
CA PRO A 225 -14.57 -5.45 24.10
C PRO A 225 -14.32 -6.90 24.52
N ARG A 226 -13.52 -7.63 23.73
CA ARG A 226 -13.08 -9.01 23.98
C ARG A 226 -11.67 -9.19 23.45
N PRO A 227 -10.87 -10.12 24.01
CA PRO A 227 -9.57 -10.47 23.45
C PRO A 227 -9.69 -10.83 21.98
N LEU A 228 -8.74 -10.39 21.17
CA LEU A 228 -8.70 -10.73 19.76
C LEU A 228 -8.43 -12.24 19.58
N LYS A 229 -9.09 -12.84 18.59
CA LYS A 229 -8.87 -14.26 18.27
C LYS A 229 -7.44 -14.56 17.83
N GLN A 230 -6.78 -13.57 17.26
CA GLN A 230 -5.40 -13.63 16.80
C GLN A 230 -4.71 -12.33 17.17
N LYS A 231 -3.38 -12.37 17.31
CA LYS A 231 -2.58 -11.14 17.49
C LYS A 231 -2.80 -10.19 16.34
N SER A 232 -2.64 -8.92 16.60
CA SER A 232 -2.63 -7.87 15.58
C SER A 232 -1.32 -7.11 15.63
N VAL A 233 -1.00 -6.47 14.53
CA VAL A 233 0.12 -5.53 14.40
C VAL A 233 -0.45 -4.14 14.22
N VAL A 234 0.04 -3.20 15.00
CA VAL A 234 -0.23 -1.77 14.83
C VAL A 234 0.84 -1.22 13.90
N GLN A 235 0.43 -0.53 12.86
CA GLN A 235 1.30 -0.06 11.80
C GLN A 235 1.06 1.42 11.56
N ILE A 236 2.12 2.15 11.23
CA ILE A 236 2.04 3.54 10.76
C ILE A 236 2.44 3.57 9.30
N VAL A 237 1.60 4.22 8.50
CA VAL A 237 1.77 4.34 7.06
C VAL A 237 1.85 5.81 6.71
N ARG A 238 2.83 6.19 5.90
CA ARG A 238 2.97 7.53 5.33
C ARG A 238 2.72 7.51 3.84
N TYR A 239 2.18 8.60 3.31
CA TYR A 239 1.87 8.68 1.89
C TYR A 239 1.91 10.12 1.38
N VAL A 240 2.15 10.27 0.09
CA VAL A 240 1.98 11.53 -0.65
C VAL A 240 0.55 11.55 -1.19
N PRO A 241 -0.26 12.59 -0.87
CA PRO A 241 -1.69 12.61 -1.24
C PRO A 241 -1.94 12.57 -2.75
N GLN A 242 -1.09 13.23 -3.52
CA GLN A 242 -1.18 13.30 -4.98
C GLN A 242 0.20 13.33 -5.60
N ALA A 243 0.39 12.54 -6.64
CA ALA A 243 1.60 12.55 -7.45
C ALA A 243 1.19 12.51 -8.93
N ARG A 244 1.88 13.33 -9.75
CA ARG A 244 1.68 13.39 -11.20
C ARG A 244 2.99 13.09 -11.88
N VAL A 245 2.99 12.12 -12.79
CA VAL A 245 4.19 11.64 -13.46
C VAL A 245 3.98 11.55 -14.97
N GLU A 246 4.89 12.08 -15.73
CA GLU A 246 5.00 11.84 -17.17
C GLU A 246 5.85 10.59 -17.40
N ILE A 247 5.29 9.59 -18.03
CA ILE A 247 5.97 8.31 -18.31
C ILE A 247 6.71 8.42 -19.63
N LEU A 248 8.02 8.41 -19.57
CA LEU A 248 8.86 8.65 -20.77
C LEU A 248 9.18 7.37 -21.56
N ARG A 249 9.08 6.18 -20.94
CA ARG A 249 9.42 4.89 -21.55
C ARG A 249 8.52 3.77 -21.01
N GLY A 250 8.67 2.57 -21.57
CA GLY A 250 7.88 1.40 -21.17
C GLY A 250 6.51 1.37 -21.81
N GLU A 251 5.62 0.52 -21.31
CA GLU A 251 4.30 0.27 -21.91
C GLU A 251 3.35 1.47 -21.80
N ASN A 252 3.55 2.35 -20.82
CA ASN A 252 2.75 3.57 -20.61
C ASN A 252 3.43 4.83 -21.18
N ALA A 253 4.46 4.70 -22.02
CA ALA A 253 5.20 5.84 -22.57
C ALA A 253 4.29 6.88 -23.23
N GLY A 254 4.56 8.17 -22.95
CA GLY A 254 3.79 9.30 -23.46
C GLY A 254 2.52 9.61 -22.67
N GLN A 255 2.17 8.83 -21.65
CA GLN A 255 1.06 9.12 -20.76
C GLN A 255 1.49 9.99 -19.58
N VAL A 256 0.57 10.83 -19.11
CA VAL A 256 0.69 11.55 -17.84
C VAL A 256 -0.28 10.88 -16.87
N LEU A 257 0.25 10.28 -15.82
CA LEU A 257 -0.53 9.53 -14.84
C LEU A 257 -0.63 10.32 -13.53
N ASP A 258 -1.83 10.33 -12.96
CA ASP A 258 -2.12 10.91 -11.64
C ASP A 258 -2.36 9.77 -10.64
N PHE A 259 -1.62 9.80 -9.53
CA PHE A 259 -1.73 8.82 -8.46
C PHE A 259 -2.24 9.47 -7.19
N ALA A 260 -3.12 8.79 -6.46
CA ALA A 260 -3.64 9.23 -5.17
C ALA A 260 -3.01 8.42 -4.02
N ASN A 261 -2.66 9.09 -2.93
CA ASN A 261 -2.19 8.50 -1.68
C ASN A 261 -1.07 7.47 -1.88
N VAL A 262 -0.01 7.87 -2.61
CA VAL A 262 1.17 7.04 -2.88
C VAL A 262 1.91 6.78 -1.57
N VAL A 263 1.96 5.52 -1.14
CA VAL A 263 2.63 5.12 0.09
C VAL A 263 4.13 5.30 -0.04
N THR A 264 4.72 6.01 0.92
CA THR A 264 6.17 6.26 1.00
C THR A 264 6.84 5.46 2.11
N ALA A 265 6.10 5.09 3.17
CA ALA A 265 6.64 4.28 4.25
C ALA A 265 5.52 3.45 4.91
N TRP A 266 5.88 2.24 5.36
CA TRP A 266 4.99 1.33 6.07
C TRP A 266 5.76 0.60 7.18
N HIS A 267 5.48 0.94 8.44
CA HIS A 267 6.23 0.43 9.58
C HIS A 267 5.31 -0.23 10.62
N ALA A 268 5.69 -1.40 11.11
CA ALA A 268 5.10 -1.98 12.30
C ALA A 268 5.67 -1.29 13.55
N VAL A 269 4.79 -0.86 14.45
CA VAL A 269 5.17 -0.12 15.67
C VAL A 269 4.87 -0.87 16.95
N ALA A 270 3.90 -1.80 16.95
CA ALA A 270 3.59 -2.62 18.10
C ALA A 270 2.84 -3.90 17.70
N ASP A 271 3.01 -4.96 18.49
CA ASP A 271 2.11 -6.11 18.53
C ASP A 271 1.06 -5.88 19.61
N TRP A 272 -0.18 -6.29 19.36
CA TRP A 272 -1.27 -6.18 20.32
C TRP A 272 -2.24 -7.36 20.19
N ASP A 273 -2.67 -7.92 21.33
CA ASP A 273 -3.54 -9.09 21.38
C ASP A 273 -5.00 -8.76 21.83
N GLY A 274 -5.28 -7.49 22.09
CA GLY A 274 -6.59 -7.02 22.49
C GLY A 274 -7.00 -7.39 23.93
N LYS A 275 -6.13 -8.02 24.73
CA LYS A 275 -6.50 -8.42 26.10
C LYS A 275 -6.62 -7.22 27.04
N THR A 276 -5.73 -6.25 26.87
CA THR A 276 -5.73 -5.02 27.66
C THR A 276 -5.74 -3.81 26.74
N PRO A 277 -6.41 -2.71 27.13
CA PRO A 277 -6.26 -1.45 26.42
C PRO A 277 -4.80 -1.00 26.41
N VAL A 278 -4.39 -0.38 25.31
CA VAL A 278 -3.02 0.14 25.16
C VAL A 278 -3.06 1.57 24.62
N ARG A 279 -2.16 2.39 25.14
CA ARG A 279 -1.85 3.71 24.59
C ARG A 279 -0.47 3.68 23.98
N LEU A 280 -0.40 4.03 22.71
CA LEU A 280 0.85 4.18 21.96
C LEU A 280 1.07 5.66 21.68
N ASN A 281 2.32 6.11 21.78
CA ASN A 281 2.70 7.46 21.39
C ASN A 281 3.50 7.36 20.09
N ALA A 282 3.10 8.14 19.09
CA ALA A 282 3.78 8.23 17.82
C ALA A 282 4.27 9.65 17.59
N LYS A 283 5.47 9.78 17.03
CA LYS A 283 6.00 11.06 16.53
C LYS A 283 6.14 10.95 15.03
N ILE A 284 5.42 11.81 14.32
CA ILE A 284 5.43 11.89 12.86
C ILE A 284 6.22 13.12 12.49
N GLU A 285 7.33 12.94 11.79
CA GLU A 285 8.18 14.02 11.32
C GLU A 285 7.87 14.34 9.85
N GLY A 286 8.01 15.61 9.47
CA GLY A 286 7.71 16.10 8.12
C GLY A 286 6.22 16.32 7.87
N GLU A 287 5.90 16.77 6.64
CA GLU A 287 4.56 17.27 6.29
C GLU A 287 3.65 16.20 5.69
N ASP A 288 4.20 15.09 5.21
CA ASP A 288 3.41 14.02 4.60
C ASP A 288 2.41 13.43 5.59
N PRO A 289 1.16 13.25 5.18
CA PRO A 289 0.14 12.62 5.99
C PRO A 289 0.55 11.23 6.48
N ALA A 290 0.06 10.88 7.67
CA ALA A 290 0.24 9.56 8.23
C ALA A 290 -1.09 8.98 8.71
N VAL A 291 -1.16 7.65 8.71
CA VAL A 291 -2.29 6.88 9.21
C VAL A 291 -1.81 5.76 10.10
N VAL A 292 -2.64 5.38 11.06
CA VAL A 292 -2.44 4.17 11.85
C VAL A 292 -3.40 3.09 11.39
N ILE A 293 -2.89 1.86 11.26
CA ILE A 293 -3.66 0.66 10.88
C ILE A 293 -3.42 -0.43 11.91
N VAL A 294 -4.49 -1.03 12.41
CA VAL A 294 -4.45 -2.24 13.25
C VAL A 294 -4.88 -3.41 12.40
N GLN A 295 -3.97 -4.36 12.15
CA GLN A 295 -4.19 -5.47 11.23
C GLN A 295 -3.91 -6.80 11.91
N THR A 296 -4.78 -7.78 11.68
CA THR A 296 -4.58 -9.16 12.16
C THR A 296 -3.30 -9.75 11.59
N ALA A 297 -2.51 -10.37 12.46
CA ALA A 297 -1.31 -11.12 12.12
C ALA A 297 -1.64 -12.61 12.04
N LEU A 298 -1.80 -13.14 10.82
CA LEU A 298 -2.05 -14.56 10.58
C LEU A 298 -0.76 -15.37 10.76
N PRO A 299 -0.83 -16.63 11.20
CA PRO A 299 0.35 -17.49 11.27
C PRO A 299 1.02 -17.65 9.91
N GLY A 300 2.32 -17.41 9.85
CA GLY A 300 3.18 -17.64 8.69
C GLY A 300 4.38 -18.49 9.07
N LYS A 301 5.07 -19.08 8.09
CA LYS A 301 6.22 -19.95 8.35
C LYS A 301 7.41 -19.21 8.96
N THR A 302 7.70 -18.01 8.49
CA THR A 302 8.86 -17.19 8.91
C THR A 302 8.45 -15.84 9.47
N VAL A 303 7.42 -15.22 8.89
CA VAL A 303 6.86 -13.93 9.31
C VAL A 303 5.34 -14.03 9.33
N PRO A 304 4.66 -13.26 10.19
CA PRO A 304 3.21 -13.17 10.16
C PRO A 304 2.70 -12.72 8.78
N LEU A 305 1.54 -13.24 8.37
CA LEU A 305 0.87 -12.84 7.15
C LEU A 305 -0.23 -11.81 7.46
N PRO A 306 -0.50 -10.88 6.56
CA PRO A 306 -1.56 -9.89 6.74
C PRO A 306 -2.94 -10.57 6.67
N GLY A 307 -3.80 -10.21 7.62
CA GLY A 307 -5.20 -10.60 7.65
C GLY A 307 -6.12 -9.40 7.65
N ALA A 308 -7.29 -9.51 8.27
CA ALA A 308 -8.27 -8.45 8.36
C ALA A 308 -7.69 -7.17 9.00
N ILE A 309 -8.01 -6.02 8.44
CA ILE A 309 -7.77 -4.72 9.05
C ILE A 309 -8.92 -4.48 10.05
N LEU A 310 -8.56 -4.31 11.31
CA LEU A 310 -9.49 -4.23 12.43
C LEU A 310 -9.89 -2.79 12.77
N ALA A 311 -8.99 -1.85 12.53
CA ALA A 311 -9.20 -0.41 12.69
C ALA A 311 -8.17 0.37 11.87
N ALA A 312 -8.55 1.57 11.45
CA ALA A 312 -7.65 2.53 10.83
C ALA A 312 -8.04 3.96 11.23
N GLY A 313 -7.09 4.90 11.17
CA GLY A 313 -7.33 6.30 11.48
C GLY A 313 -6.22 7.21 11.02
N TRP A 314 -6.56 8.48 10.79
CA TRP A 314 -5.59 9.50 10.38
C TRP A 314 -4.85 10.08 11.58
N LEU A 315 -3.54 10.23 11.45
CA LEU A 315 -2.67 10.98 12.35
C LEU A 315 -2.59 12.44 11.85
N ARG A 316 -3.58 13.28 12.23
CA ARG A 316 -3.71 14.66 11.74
C ARG A 316 -4.27 15.62 12.80
#